data_291f43f4cb4a9a3210c39a0634dced93
#
_entry.id   291f43f4cb4a9a3210c39a0634dced93
#
_cell.length_a   1.000
_cell.length_b   1.000
_cell.length_c   1.000
_cell.angle_alpha   90.00
_cell.angle_beta   90.00
_cell.angle_gamma   90.00
#
_symmetry.space_group_name_H-M   'P 1'
#
loop_
_entity.id
_entity.type
_entity.pdbx_description
1 polymer ?
#
loop_
_entity_poly.entity_id
_entity_poly.type
_entity_poly.pdbx_seq_one_letter_code
_entity_poly.pdbx_strand_id
1 'polypeptide(L)'
;TGKELSYNNIVDADAAWECVREFINPACVIVKHANPCGVAEANSIDDAYDLAFKTDPTSAFGGIIALNKKVGLATAKEINSRQFVEVIIAPEFEEEAINEFSNKKNIRILKVDIKQDNPYPGTIKKVSGGILVQDDDEKSVGIDDLKCVTKRQPSKDEMQDLMFAWKVAKFVKSNAIVYVKKKQTIGIGAGQMSRVISAEIANLKAKEEGLEVEGAVMASDAFFPFRDGIDKAAASGIAAIIQPGGSIKDRAAKAIVNDAI
;
A
#
# COMPACT_ATOMS: atom_id res chain seq x y z
N THR A 1 9.91 10.51 20.42
CA THR A 1 9.77 11.88 20.94
C THR A 1 8.49 12.54 20.42
N GLY A 2 8.04 13.65 21.03
CA GLY A 2 6.83 14.36 20.68
C GLY A 2 5.67 14.12 21.66
N LYS A 3 4.43 14.33 21.21
CA LYS A 3 3.20 14.16 22.00
C LYS A 3 2.97 12.67 22.34
N GLU A 4 2.20 12.35 23.38
CA GLU A 4 1.79 10.99 23.73
C GLU A 4 1.03 10.31 22.59
N LEU A 5 1.26 8.99 22.44
CA LEU A 5 0.57 8.17 21.45
C LEU A 5 -0.82 7.77 21.96
N SER A 6 -1.83 7.93 21.12
CA SER A 6 -3.14 7.31 21.32
C SER A 6 -3.14 5.86 20.85
N TYR A 7 -4.18 5.10 21.24
CA TYR A 7 -4.42 3.76 20.72
C TYR A 7 -4.43 3.73 19.19
N ASN A 8 -5.14 4.66 18.54
CA ASN A 8 -5.22 4.73 17.08
C ASN A 8 -3.86 5.06 16.45
N ASN A 9 -3.05 5.93 17.08
CA ASN A 9 -1.70 6.20 16.58
C ASN A 9 -0.83 4.95 16.57
N ILE A 10 -0.95 4.08 17.57
CA ILE A 10 -0.18 2.84 17.65
C ILE A 10 -0.64 1.87 16.57
N VAL A 11 -1.95 1.66 16.42
CA VAL A 11 -2.52 0.76 15.39
C VAL A 11 -2.15 1.21 13.98
N ASP A 12 -2.28 2.51 13.69
CA ASP A 12 -1.96 3.06 12.38
C ASP A 12 -0.44 3.03 12.11
N ALA A 13 0.39 3.29 13.15
CA ALA A 13 1.85 3.23 13.03
C ALA A 13 2.34 1.79 12.79
N ASP A 14 1.76 0.81 13.46
CA ASP A 14 2.02 -0.61 13.26
C ASP A 14 1.70 -1.03 11.81
N ALA A 15 0.50 -0.70 11.34
CA ALA A 15 0.08 -1.00 9.96
C ALA A 15 1.01 -0.34 8.91
N ALA A 16 1.45 0.90 9.15
CA ALA A 16 2.38 1.60 8.26
C ALA A 16 3.77 0.97 8.28
N TRP A 17 4.25 0.59 9.48
CA TRP A 17 5.57 0.01 9.68
C TRP A 17 5.66 -1.39 9.05
N GLU A 18 4.70 -2.25 9.30
CA GLU A 18 4.67 -3.59 8.72
C GLU A 18 4.61 -3.54 7.18
N CYS A 19 3.85 -2.61 6.61
CA CYS A 19 3.81 -2.43 5.17
C CYS A 19 5.16 -1.95 4.60
N VAL A 20 5.80 -0.95 5.21
CA VAL A 20 7.05 -0.39 4.67
C VAL A 20 8.23 -1.36 4.76
N ARG A 21 8.22 -2.30 5.72
CA ARG A 21 9.24 -3.35 5.88
C ARG A 21 9.29 -4.35 4.71
N GLU A 22 8.22 -4.49 3.95
CA GLU A 22 8.17 -5.37 2.77
C GLU A 22 9.09 -4.89 1.63
N PHE A 23 9.60 -3.64 1.70
CA PHE A 23 10.39 -3.04 0.65
C PHE A 23 11.87 -2.94 1.03
N ILE A 24 12.74 -3.34 0.07
CA ILE A 24 14.20 -3.29 0.25
C ILE A 24 14.76 -1.92 -0.17
N ASN A 25 14.30 -1.38 -1.29
CA ASN A 25 14.70 -0.06 -1.78
C ASN A 25 14.02 1.05 -0.95
N PRO A 26 14.48 2.32 -1.07
CA PRO A 26 13.83 3.42 -0.36
C PRO A 26 12.32 3.46 -0.65
N ALA A 27 11.52 3.38 0.40
CA ALA A 27 10.06 3.31 0.30
C ALA A 27 9.39 4.18 1.38
N CYS A 28 8.22 4.68 1.01
CA CYS A 28 7.33 5.42 1.87
C CYS A 28 5.92 4.80 1.85
N VAL A 29 5.34 4.66 3.03
CA VAL A 29 3.95 4.25 3.23
C VAL A 29 3.23 5.31 4.04
N ILE A 30 2.12 5.81 3.52
CA ILE A 30 1.22 6.73 4.23
C ILE A 30 -0.05 5.97 4.58
N VAL A 31 -0.38 5.94 5.86
CA VAL A 31 -1.54 5.21 6.39
C VAL A 31 -2.56 6.17 6.99
N LYS A 32 -3.82 5.87 6.74
CA LYS A 32 -4.97 6.50 7.40
C LYS A 32 -5.96 5.41 7.82
N HIS A 33 -6.31 5.39 9.12
CA HIS A 33 -7.25 4.41 9.69
C HIS A 33 -6.87 2.96 9.35
N ALA A 34 -5.60 2.62 9.63
CA ALA A 34 -4.99 1.31 9.39
C ALA A 34 -5.07 0.83 7.91
N ASN A 35 -5.22 1.74 6.96
CA ASN A 35 -5.13 1.43 5.53
C ASN A 35 -4.07 2.29 4.86
N PRO A 36 -3.21 1.74 4.01
CA PRO A 36 -2.39 2.52 3.11
C PRO A 36 -3.26 3.40 2.21
N CYS A 37 -2.97 4.69 2.15
CA CYS A 37 -3.58 5.63 1.19
C CYS A 37 -2.58 6.09 0.13
N GLY A 38 -1.29 5.90 0.37
CA GLY A 38 -0.23 6.14 -0.60
C GLY A 38 1.01 5.32 -0.27
N VAL A 39 1.55 4.62 -1.26
CA VAL A 39 2.77 3.81 -1.14
C VAL A 39 3.63 4.00 -2.38
N ALA A 40 4.93 4.18 -2.18
CA ALA A 40 5.87 4.23 -3.29
C ALA A 40 7.26 3.68 -2.90
N GLU A 41 7.93 3.08 -3.88
CA GLU A 41 9.36 2.72 -3.85
C GLU A 41 10.09 3.55 -4.92
N ALA A 42 11.19 4.18 -4.54
CA ALA A 42 11.95 5.05 -5.43
C ALA A 42 13.47 4.94 -5.22
N ASN A 43 14.25 5.80 -5.89
CA ASN A 43 15.70 5.81 -5.75
C ASN A 43 16.17 6.53 -4.46
N SER A 44 15.35 7.41 -3.92
CA SER A 44 15.60 8.13 -2.67
C SER A 44 14.36 8.13 -1.78
N ILE A 45 14.56 8.44 -0.49
CA ILE A 45 13.45 8.61 0.46
C ILE A 45 12.60 9.85 0.13
N ASP A 46 13.23 10.90 -0.37
CA ASP A 46 12.53 12.12 -0.77
C ASP A 46 11.56 11.83 -1.93
N ASP A 47 12.05 11.13 -2.98
CA ASP A 47 11.22 10.72 -4.11
C ASP A 47 10.12 9.74 -3.68
N ALA A 48 10.44 8.78 -2.80
CA ALA A 48 9.45 7.83 -2.30
C ALA A 48 8.31 8.52 -1.54
N TYR A 49 8.64 9.51 -0.70
CA TYR A 49 7.62 10.31 -0.02
C TYR A 49 6.79 11.14 -1.00
N ASP A 50 7.44 11.84 -1.95
CA ASP A 50 6.76 12.65 -2.96
C ASP A 50 5.73 11.84 -3.75
N LEU A 51 6.13 10.66 -4.23
CA LEU A 51 5.27 9.75 -4.98
C LEU A 51 4.13 9.18 -4.12
N ALA A 52 4.43 8.73 -2.90
CA ALA A 52 3.41 8.20 -1.99
C ALA A 52 2.37 9.27 -1.63
N PHE A 53 2.80 10.50 -1.34
CA PHE A 53 1.90 11.62 -1.05
C PHE A 53 0.98 11.95 -2.22
N LYS A 54 1.49 11.93 -3.46
CA LYS A 54 0.71 12.21 -4.67
C LYS A 54 -0.40 11.21 -4.95
N THR A 55 -0.39 10.03 -4.33
CA THR A 55 -1.44 9.02 -4.52
C THR A 55 -2.79 9.51 -4.01
N ASP A 56 -2.83 10.11 -2.80
CA ASP A 56 -4.05 10.60 -2.16
C ASP A 56 -3.70 11.66 -1.11
N PRO A 57 -3.37 12.90 -1.53
CA PRO A 57 -3.01 13.98 -0.62
C PRO A 57 -4.12 14.31 0.39
N THR A 58 -5.36 14.14 -0.03
CA THR A 58 -6.55 14.40 0.80
C THR A 58 -6.61 13.44 1.98
N SER A 59 -6.44 12.14 1.75
CA SER A 59 -6.43 11.12 2.82
C SER A 59 -5.14 11.16 3.65
N ALA A 60 -4.03 11.62 3.08
CA ALA A 60 -2.74 11.74 3.76
C ALA A 60 -2.78 12.76 4.91
N PHE A 61 -3.70 13.73 4.88
CA PHE A 61 -3.84 14.73 5.93
C PHE A 61 -4.17 14.09 7.29
N GLY A 62 -3.31 14.32 8.28
CA GLY A 62 -3.42 13.71 9.62
C GLY A 62 -3.14 12.20 9.63
N GLY A 63 -2.45 11.70 8.60
CA GLY A 63 -2.02 10.30 8.51
C GLY A 63 -0.71 10.02 9.25
N ILE A 64 -0.29 8.78 9.14
CA ILE A 64 0.97 8.24 9.64
C ILE A 64 1.89 8.00 8.45
N ILE A 65 3.15 8.40 8.56
CA ILE A 65 4.16 8.19 7.52
C ILE A 65 5.21 7.22 8.04
N ALA A 66 5.39 6.10 7.35
CA ALA A 66 6.48 5.16 7.59
C ALA A 66 7.49 5.21 6.44
N LEU A 67 8.77 5.23 6.79
CA LEU A 67 9.90 5.30 5.87
C LEU A 67 10.90 4.20 6.25
N ASN A 68 11.40 3.43 5.27
CA ASN A 68 12.29 2.30 5.55
C ASN A 68 13.79 2.62 5.52
N LYS A 69 14.16 3.88 5.35
CA LYS A 69 15.54 4.37 5.39
C LYS A 69 15.62 5.60 6.30
N LYS A 70 16.85 6.05 6.54
CA LYS A 70 17.16 7.26 7.30
C LYS A 70 16.46 8.49 6.73
N VAL A 71 15.85 9.28 7.60
CA VAL A 71 15.15 10.53 7.26
C VAL A 71 16.07 11.72 7.47
N GLY A 72 16.31 12.46 6.41
CA GLY A 72 17.12 13.69 6.41
C GLY A 72 16.29 14.96 6.51
N LEU A 73 16.99 16.11 6.62
CA LEU A 73 16.37 17.42 6.73
C LEU A 73 15.48 17.76 5.52
N ALA A 74 15.88 17.35 4.29
CA ALA A 74 15.11 17.62 3.08
C ALA A 74 13.72 16.99 3.16
N THR A 75 13.65 15.69 3.45
CA THR A 75 12.39 14.94 3.66
C THR A 75 11.55 15.58 4.76
N ALA A 76 12.17 15.97 5.87
CA ALA A 76 11.45 16.56 7.01
C ALA A 76 10.77 17.89 6.63
N LYS A 77 11.48 18.76 5.91
CA LYS A 77 10.93 20.03 5.39
C LYS A 77 9.78 19.79 4.41
N GLU A 78 9.95 18.83 3.52
CA GLU A 78 8.93 18.51 2.53
C GLU A 78 7.64 18.01 3.21
N ILE A 79 7.75 17.06 4.15
CA ILE A 79 6.61 16.59 4.93
C ILE A 79 5.93 17.74 5.68
N ASN A 80 6.71 18.57 6.37
CA ASN A 80 6.19 19.68 7.15
C ASN A 80 5.48 20.74 6.29
N SER A 81 5.92 20.94 5.06
CA SER A 81 5.34 21.94 4.16
C SER A 81 4.03 21.49 3.52
N ARG A 82 3.86 20.19 3.29
CA ARG A 82 2.75 19.65 2.49
C ARG A 82 1.56 19.21 3.31
N GLN A 83 1.76 18.62 4.49
CA GLN A 83 0.66 18.04 5.22
C GLN A 83 0.79 18.18 6.74
N PHE A 84 -0.35 18.10 7.41
CA PHE A 84 -0.38 17.76 8.82
C PHE A 84 -0.16 16.24 8.95
N VAL A 85 0.79 15.84 9.81
CA VAL A 85 1.11 14.43 10.10
C VAL A 85 1.04 14.19 11.60
N GLU A 86 0.51 13.05 12.02
CA GLU A 86 0.42 12.69 13.43
C GLU A 86 1.62 11.91 13.93
N VAL A 87 2.10 10.95 13.16
CA VAL A 87 3.25 10.10 13.50
C VAL A 87 4.15 9.93 12.28
N ILE A 88 5.45 10.00 12.52
CA ILE A 88 6.47 9.63 11.53
C ILE A 88 7.30 8.52 12.14
N ILE A 89 7.46 7.42 11.41
CA ILE A 89 8.21 6.24 11.85
C ILE A 89 9.30 5.89 10.83
N ALA A 90 10.52 5.70 11.31
CA ALA A 90 11.67 5.33 10.47
C ALA A 90 12.76 4.64 11.31
N PRO A 91 13.72 3.93 10.66
CA PRO A 91 14.84 3.32 11.37
C PRO A 91 15.83 4.33 11.94
N GLU A 92 15.97 5.49 11.30
CA GLU A 92 16.91 6.52 11.71
C GLU A 92 16.46 7.91 11.25
N PHE A 93 16.83 8.94 12.02
CA PHE A 93 16.60 10.34 11.71
C PHE A 93 17.89 11.14 11.89
N GLU A 94 18.16 12.10 11.01
CA GLU A 94 19.17 13.13 11.26
C GLU A 94 18.71 14.07 12.37
N GLU A 95 19.65 14.64 13.09
CA GLU A 95 19.34 15.57 14.19
C GLU A 95 18.58 16.80 13.68
N GLU A 96 18.98 17.29 12.51
CA GLU A 96 18.32 18.41 11.83
C GLU A 96 16.88 18.07 11.42
N ALA A 97 16.61 16.82 11.04
CA ALA A 97 15.26 16.37 10.72
C ALA A 97 14.39 16.30 11.99
N ILE A 98 14.94 15.82 13.10
CA ILE A 98 14.23 15.83 14.41
C ILE A 98 13.90 17.26 14.82
N ASN A 99 14.86 18.18 14.68
CA ASN A 99 14.66 19.59 15.01
C ASN A 99 13.58 20.22 14.13
N GLU A 100 13.57 19.93 12.84
CA GLU A 100 12.54 20.40 11.89
C GLU A 100 11.13 19.93 12.28
N PHE A 101 10.97 18.64 12.60
CA PHE A 101 9.68 18.11 13.07
C PHE A 101 9.26 18.67 14.42
N SER A 102 10.21 18.96 15.30
CA SER A 102 9.94 19.49 16.65
C SER A 102 9.34 20.91 16.62
N ASN A 103 9.45 21.63 15.50
CA ASN A 103 8.76 22.90 15.28
C ASN A 103 7.23 22.74 15.27
N LYS A 104 6.72 21.53 15.05
CA LYS A 104 5.29 21.19 15.10
C LYS A 104 4.99 20.33 16.33
N LYS A 105 4.43 20.91 17.38
CA LYS A 105 4.19 20.29 18.70
C LYS A 105 3.35 19.00 18.69
N ASN A 106 2.62 18.74 17.62
CA ASN A 106 1.71 17.59 17.54
C ASN A 106 2.30 16.38 16.83
N ILE A 107 3.49 16.46 16.25
CA ILE A 107 4.15 15.35 15.58
C ILE A 107 4.79 14.42 16.60
N ARG A 108 4.66 13.13 16.38
CA ARG A 108 5.34 12.06 17.12
C ARG A 108 6.36 11.42 16.22
N ILE A 109 7.58 11.28 16.70
CA ILE A 109 8.67 10.64 15.96
C ILE A 109 8.97 9.31 16.64
N LEU A 110 8.84 8.22 15.88
CA LEU A 110 9.17 6.87 16.31
C LEU A 110 10.40 6.38 15.56
N LYS A 111 11.42 5.96 16.33
CA LYS A 111 12.58 5.27 15.80
C LYS A 111 12.44 3.79 16.11
N VAL A 112 12.41 2.93 15.05
CA VAL A 112 12.21 1.49 15.17
C VAL A 112 13.24 0.78 14.31
N ASP A 113 13.88 -0.26 14.85
CA ASP A 113 14.83 -1.07 14.08
C ASP A 113 14.07 -1.91 13.03
N ILE A 114 14.43 -1.75 11.77
CA ILE A 114 13.81 -2.48 10.65
C ILE A 114 14.06 -3.99 10.71
N LYS A 115 15.09 -4.42 11.44
CA LYS A 115 15.46 -5.83 11.63
C LYS A 115 14.89 -6.44 12.91
N GLN A 116 14.14 -5.67 13.69
CA GLN A 116 13.57 -6.19 14.94
C GLN A 116 12.56 -7.28 14.64
N ASP A 117 12.84 -8.50 15.11
CA ASP A 117 11.91 -9.61 15.04
C ASP A 117 10.69 -9.36 15.93
N ASN A 118 9.53 -9.84 15.49
CA ASN A 118 8.32 -9.80 16.31
C ASN A 118 8.47 -10.78 17.49
N PRO A 119 8.58 -10.29 18.74
CA PRO A 119 8.71 -11.18 19.90
C PRO A 119 7.41 -11.94 20.21
N TYR A 120 6.31 -11.56 19.61
CA TYR A 120 4.98 -12.16 19.79
C TYR A 120 4.40 -12.55 18.42
N PRO A 121 4.91 -13.63 17.79
CA PRO A 121 4.42 -14.06 16.50
C PRO A 121 2.94 -14.46 16.62
N GLY A 122 2.16 -14.07 15.62
CA GLY A 122 0.74 -14.39 15.54
C GLY A 122 -0.19 -13.22 15.81
N THR A 123 -1.29 -13.26 15.10
CA THR A 123 -2.36 -12.26 15.20
C THR A 123 -3.39 -12.69 16.23
N ILE A 124 -3.72 -11.82 17.17
CA ILE A 124 -4.72 -12.05 18.23
C ILE A 124 -5.94 -11.17 17.98
N LYS A 125 -7.11 -11.77 17.95
CA LYS A 125 -8.38 -11.04 17.84
C LYS A 125 -9.37 -11.44 18.95
N LYS A 126 -9.79 -10.46 19.75
CA LYS A 126 -10.85 -10.65 20.72
C LYS A 126 -12.19 -10.84 20.03
N VAL A 127 -12.95 -11.85 20.46
CA VAL A 127 -14.36 -12.10 20.09
C VAL A 127 -15.22 -12.22 21.35
N SER A 128 -16.55 -12.21 21.21
CA SER A 128 -17.45 -12.20 22.37
C SER A 128 -17.26 -13.38 23.34
N GLY A 129 -16.90 -14.55 22.82
CA GLY A 129 -16.74 -15.78 23.61
C GLY A 129 -15.29 -16.19 23.88
N GLY A 130 -14.29 -15.37 23.49
CA GLY A 130 -12.88 -15.78 23.64
C GLY A 130 -11.90 -14.96 22.79
N ILE A 131 -10.83 -15.60 22.41
CA ILE A 131 -9.74 -15.02 21.61
C ILE A 131 -9.47 -15.96 20.43
N LEU A 132 -9.37 -15.38 19.23
CA LEU A 132 -8.84 -16.06 18.06
C LEU A 132 -7.34 -15.79 17.97
N VAL A 133 -6.56 -16.84 17.73
CA VAL A 133 -5.12 -16.76 17.51
C VAL A 133 -4.81 -17.45 16.18
N GLN A 134 -4.05 -16.79 15.34
CA GLN A 134 -3.57 -17.35 14.07
C GLN A 134 -2.11 -16.96 13.84
N ASP A 135 -1.40 -17.73 13.04
CA ASP A 135 -0.05 -17.40 12.61
C ASP A 135 -0.07 -16.11 11.77
N ASP A 136 1.03 -15.35 11.82
CA ASP A 136 1.19 -14.20 10.95
C ASP A 136 1.33 -14.62 9.47
N ASP A 137 0.90 -13.76 8.55
CA ASP A 137 1.08 -13.95 7.12
C ASP A 137 2.52 -13.58 6.72
N GLU A 138 3.44 -14.52 6.96
CA GLU A 138 4.85 -14.39 6.59
C GLU A 138 5.16 -14.89 5.18
N LYS A 139 4.16 -15.42 4.48
CA LYS A 139 4.38 -16.00 3.15
C LYS A 139 4.76 -14.93 2.13
N SER A 140 5.97 -15.02 1.65
CA SER A 140 6.47 -14.24 0.52
C SER A 140 6.14 -14.96 -0.80
N VAL A 141 5.51 -14.28 -1.72
CA VAL A 141 5.27 -14.76 -3.09
C VAL A 141 6.33 -14.16 -4.00
N GLY A 142 7.10 -15.00 -4.67
CA GLY A 142 8.09 -14.61 -5.68
C GLY A 142 7.51 -14.64 -7.11
N ILE A 143 8.27 -14.11 -8.06
CA ILE A 143 7.88 -14.16 -9.49
C ILE A 143 7.71 -15.59 -9.97
N ASP A 144 8.54 -16.52 -9.49
CA ASP A 144 8.51 -17.93 -9.88
C ASP A 144 7.27 -18.67 -9.35
N ASP A 145 6.60 -18.14 -8.33
CA ASP A 145 5.33 -18.69 -7.81
C ASP A 145 4.12 -18.27 -8.66
N LEU A 146 4.30 -17.30 -9.56
CA LEU A 146 3.22 -16.76 -10.37
C LEU A 146 2.97 -17.62 -11.61
N LYS A 147 1.69 -17.83 -11.93
CA LYS A 147 1.25 -18.48 -13.16
C LYS A 147 0.52 -17.46 -14.04
N CYS A 148 1.13 -17.06 -15.13
CA CYS A 148 0.41 -16.31 -16.15
C CYS A 148 -0.62 -17.22 -16.83
N VAL A 149 -1.89 -16.81 -16.82
CA VAL A 149 -3.01 -17.60 -17.33
C VAL A 149 -3.63 -16.99 -18.59
N THR A 150 -3.09 -15.86 -19.04
CA THR A 150 -3.50 -15.14 -20.25
C THR A 150 -2.56 -15.43 -21.43
N LYS A 151 -3.00 -15.14 -22.67
CA LYS A 151 -2.13 -15.26 -23.87
C LYS A 151 -1.00 -14.24 -23.83
N ARG A 152 -1.31 -12.99 -23.45
CA ARG A 152 -0.33 -11.94 -23.25
C ARG A 152 0.42 -12.18 -21.93
N GLN A 153 1.72 -12.08 -21.98
CA GLN A 153 2.58 -12.09 -20.80
C GLN A 153 2.80 -10.66 -20.34
N PRO A 154 2.85 -10.38 -19.01
CA PRO A 154 3.27 -9.09 -18.52
C PRO A 154 4.69 -8.75 -19.00
N SER A 155 4.95 -7.49 -19.31
CA SER A 155 6.31 -7.00 -19.51
C SER A 155 7.11 -7.07 -18.21
N LYS A 156 8.44 -6.86 -18.29
CA LYS A 156 9.30 -6.85 -17.11
C LYS A 156 8.89 -5.75 -16.12
N ASP A 157 8.53 -4.58 -16.62
CA ASP A 157 8.13 -3.43 -15.79
C ASP A 157 6.76 -3.66 -15.17
N GLU A 158 5.79 -4.18 -15.95
CA GLU A 158 4.48 -4.58 -15.40
C GLU A 158 4.62 -5.66 -14.32
N MET A 159 5.52 -6.62 -14.49
CA MET A 159 5.78 -7.65 -13.46
C MET A 159 6.33 -7.04 -12.17
N GLN A 160 7.24 -6.08 -12.25
CA GLN A 160 7.74 -5.36 -11.08
C GLN A 160 6.61 -4.60 -10.37
N ASP A 161 5.78 -3.92 -11.13
CA ASP A 161 4.62 -3.19 -10.62
C ASP A 161 3.57 -4.14 -10.01
N LEU A 162 3.31 -5.30 -10.61
CA LEU A 162 2.44 -6.35 -10.06
C LEU A 162 2.94 -6.87 -8.71
N MET A 163 4.25 -7.15 -8.59
CA MET A 163 4.85 -7.60 -7.33
C MET A 163 4.80 -6.51 -6.25
N PHE A 164 5.00 -5.25 -6.63
CA PHE A 164 4.83 -4.12 -5.73
C PHE A 164 3.37 -3.99 -5.28
N ALA A 165 2.42 -4.03 -6.22
CA ALA A 165 0.98 -3.96 -5.93
C ALA A 165 0.51 -5.10 -5.02
N TRP A 166 1.06 -6.32 -5.20
CA TRP A 166 0.77 -7.49 -4.39
C TRP A 166 1.16 -7.29 -2.94
N LYS A 167 2.37 -6.78 -2.69
CA LYS A 167 2.84 -6.44 -1.35
C LYS A 167 1.95 -5.40 -0.67
N VAL A 168 1.56 -4.35 -1.39
CA VAL A 168 0.66 -3.34 -0.84
C VAL A 168 -0.72 -3.91 -0.52
N ALA A 169 -1.27 -4.74 -1.41
CA ALA A 169 -2.62 -5.32 -1.25
C ALA A 169 -2.76 -6.16 0.04
N LYS A 170 -1.69 -6.79 0.52
CA LYS A 170 -1.62 -7.51 1.80
C LYS A 170 -2.06 -6.63 2.99
N PHE A 171 -1.75 -5.34 2.96
CA PHE A 171 -2.02 -4.38 4.05
C PHE A 171 -3.28 -3.56 3.84
N VAL A 172 -3.97 -3.73 2.72
CA VAL A 172 -5.22 -3.02 2.43
C VAL A 172 -6.41 -3.85 2.89
N LYS A 173 -7.33 -3.21 3.59
CA LYS A 173 -8.54 -3.87 4.12
C LYS A 173 -9.39 -4.45 3.00
N SER A 174 -9.78 -5.73 3.17
CA SER A 174 -10.64 -6.47 2.21
C SER A 174 -12.04 -5.81 2.06
N ASN A 175 -12.65 -5.80 0.88
CA ASN A 175 -12.06 -6.14 -0.42
C ASN A 175 -11.02 -5.10 -0.82
N ALA A 176 -9.81 -5.53 -1.13
CA ALA A 176 -8.69 -4.67 -1.51
C ALA A 176 -8.46 -4.65 -3.02
N ILE A 177 -8.38 -3.45 -3.58
CA ILE A 177 -7.92 -3.20 -4.96
C ILE A 177 -6.85 -2.13 -4.92
N VAL A 178 -5.69 -2.41 -5.52
CA VAL A 178 -4.54 -1.51 -5.58
C VAL A 178 -4.11 -1.33 -7.02
N TYR A 179 -4.15 -0.09 -7.52
CA TYR A 179 -3.63 0.30 -8.82
C TYR A 179 -2.22 0.83 -8.67
N VAL A 180 -1.31 0.37 -9.50
CA VAL A 180 0.12 0.72 -9.45
C VAL A 180 0.66 1.05 -10.83
N LYS A 181 1.51 2.05 -10.89
CA LYS A 181 2.31 2.41 -12.07
C LYS A 181 3.69 2.90 -11.61
N LYS A 182 4.75 2.33 -12.16
CA LYS A 182 6.14 2.69 -11.84
C LYS A 182 6.45 2.63 -10.33
N LYS A 183 6.02 1.55 -9.67
CA LYS A 183 6.18 1.32 -8.22
C LYS A 183 5.60 2.43 -7.32
N GLN A 184 4.58 3.09 -7.80
CA GLN A 184 3.74 4.04 -7.07
C GLN A 184 2.30 3.56 -7.09
N THR A 185 1.64 3.54 -5.96
CA THR A 185 0.18 3.41 -5.95
C THR A 185 -0.43 4.65 -6.59
N ILE A 186 -1.40 4.43 -7.47
CA ILE A 186 -2.11 5.54 -8.13
C ILE A 186 -3.59 5.58 -7.75
N GLY A 187 -4.07 4.53 -7.09
CA GLY A 187 -5.43 4.47 -6.54
C GLY A 187 -5.60 3.23 -5.69
N ILE A 188 -6.24 3.38 -4.53
CA ILE A 188 -6.51 2.30 -3.58
C ILE A 188 -7.98 2.31 -3.21
N GLY A 189 -8.64 1.17 -3.42
CA GLY A 189 -9.99 0.89 -2.92
C GLY A 189 -9.94 -0.13 -1.80
N ALA A 190 -10.36 0.25 -0.60
CA ALA A 190 -10.23 -0.52 0.62
C ALA A 190 -11.57 -0.73 1.33
N GLY A 191 -11.75 -1.90 1.96
CA GLY A 191 -12.80 -2.12 2.96
C GLY A 191 -14.23 -2.16 2.42
N GLN A 192 -14.44 -2.37 1.13
CA GLN A 192 -15.77 -2.42 0.55
C GLN A 192 -16.34 -3.84 0.52
N MET A 193 -17.67 -3.95 0.67
CA MET A 193 -18.37 -5.23 0.58
C MET A 193 -18.37 -5.79 -0.85
N SER A 194 -18.15 -4.94 -1.85
CA SER A 194 -18.06 -5.32 -3.26
C SER A 194 -16.68 -4.99 -3.83
N ARG A 195 -16.02 -5.97 -4.44
CA ARG A 195 -14.73 -5.79 -5.10
C ARG A 195 -14.82 -4.82 -6.29
N VAL A 196 -15.95 -4.83 -6.99
CA VAL A 196 -16.22 -3.90 -8.09
C VAL A 196 -16.24 -2.45 -7.58
N ILE A 197 -16.86 -2.21 -6.43
CA ILE A 197 -16.88 -0.87 -5.81
C ILE A 197 -15.46 -0.46 -5.37
N SER A 198 -14.66 -1.38 -4.82
CA SER A 198 -13.24 -1.08 -4.52
C SER A 198 -12.47 -0.64 -5.77
N ALA A 199 -12.70 -1.31 -6.90
CA ALA A 199 -12.06 -0.93 -8.17
C ALA A 199 -12.54 0.45 -8.67
N GLU A 200 -13.82 0.75 -8.53
CA GLU A 200 -14.38 2.07 -8.86
C GLU A 200 -13.78 3.18 -7.98
N ILE A 201 -13.61 2.93 -6.67
CA ILE A 201 -12.99 3.87 -5.74
C ILE A 201 -11.52 4.10 -6.12
N ALA A 202 -10.76 3.04 -6.41
CA ALA A 202 -9.37 3.17 -6.84
C ALA A 202 -9.25 4.03 -8.11
N ASN A 203 -10.12 3.79 -9.10
CA ASN A 203 -10.16 4.56 -10.34
C ASN A 203 -10.58 6.03 -10.11
N LEU A 204 -11.58 6.26 -9.25
CA LEU A 204 -12.04 7.60 -8.89
C LEU A 204 -10.90 8.41 -8.26
N LYS A 205 -10.22 7.86 -7.26
CA LYS A 205 -9.10 8.51 -6.57
C LYS A 205 -7.95 8.84 -7.52
N ALA A 206 -7.58 7.89 -8.40
CA ALA A 206 -6.56 8.15 -9.41
C ALA A 206 -6.92 9.34 -10.31
N LYS A 207 -8.17 9.42 -10.75
CA LYS A 207 -8.65 10.53 -11.59
C LYS A 207 -8.72 11.86 -10.86
N GLU A 208 -9.14 11.87 -9.61
CA GLU A 208 -9.21 13.08 -8.79
C GLU A 208 -7.83 13.72 -8.60
N GLU A 209 -6.78 12.88 -8.46
CA GLU A 209 -5.39 13.34 -8.31
C GLU A 209 -4.66 13.49 -9.67
N GLY A 210 -5.37 13.33 -10.80
CA GLY A 210 -4.80 13.45 -12.15
C GLY A 210 -3.77 12.36 -12.49
N LEU A 211 -3.81 11.21 -11.80
CA LEU A 211 -2.93 10.08 -12.04
C LEU A 211 -3.50 9.21 -13.16
N GLU A 212 -2.63 8.88 -14.12
CA GLU A 212 -3.02 8.14 -15.31
C GLU A 212 -3.17 6.64 -15.02
N VAL A 213 -4.38 6.11 -15.20
CA VAL A 213 -4.69 4.68 -15.02
C VAL A 213 -4.31 3.85 -16.25
N GLU A 214 -4.28 4.45 -17.44
CA GLU A 214 -3.89 3.75 -18.68
C GLU A 214 -2.49 3.15 -18.56
N GLY A 215 -2.37 1.85 -18.82
CA GLY A 215 -1.12 1.10 -18.70
C GLY A 215 -0.71 0.78 -17.25
N ALA A 216 -1.53 1.08 -16.25
CA ALA A 216 -1.28 0.67 -14.87
C ALA A 216 -1.57 -0.82 -14.67
N VAL A 217 -1.07 -1.38 -13.55
CA VAL A 217 -1.39 -2.73 -13.11
C VAL A 217 -2.31 -2.71 -11.90
N MET A 218 -2.99 -3.83 -11.64
CA MET A 218 -3.92 -3.99 -10.52
C MET A 218 -3.58 -5.22 -9.68
N ALA A 219 -3.60 -5.08 -8.37
CA ALA A 219 -3.63 -6.20 -7.43
C ALA A 219 -4.99 -6.30 -6.74
N SER A 220 -5.43 -7.53 -6.47
CA SER A 220 -6.62 -7.85 -5.69
C SER A 220 -6.31 -8.87 -4.61
N ASP A 221 -6.80 -8.67 -3.38
CA ASP A 221 -6.60 -9.58 -2.24
C ASP A 221 -7.28 -10.94 -2.39
N ALA A 222 -8.24 -11.07 -3.32
CA ALA A 222 -8.89 -12.32 -3.65
C ALA A 222 -9.26 -12.39 -5.13
N PHE A 223 -9.67 -13.58 -5.61
CA PHE A 223 -10.11 -13.79 -6.99
C PHE A 223 -11.39 -13.00 -7.33
N PHE A 224 -11.56 -12.68 -8.61
CA PHE A 224 -12.81 -12.12 -9.11
C PHE A 224 -13.83 -13.23 -9.36
N PRO A 225 -14.98 -13.24 -8.63
CA PRO A 225 -15.99 -14.28 -8.81
C PRO A 225 -16.75 -14.16 -10.15
N PHE A 226 -16.73 -12.96 -10.74
CA PHE A 226 -17.40 -12.64 -12.00
C PHE A 226 -16.48 -11.78 -12.87
N ARG A 227 -16.78 -11.73 -14.18
CA ARG A 227 -16.00 -10.99 -15.17
C ARG A 227 -16.10 -9.46 -15.04
N ASP A 228 -17.19 -8.97 -14.47
CA ASP A 228 -17.53 -7.54 -14.40
C ASP A 228 -16.42 -6.67 -13.77
N GLY A 229 -15.75 -7.17 -12.73
CA GLY A 229 -14.62 -6.49 -12.12
C GLY A 229 -13.40 -6.40 -13.04
N ILE A 230 -13.14 -7.45 -13.83
CA ILE A 230 -12.04 -7.49 -14.80
C ILE A 230 -12.38 -6.61 -16.01
N ASP A 231 -13.61 -6.67 -16.51
CA ASP A 231 -14.07 -5.84 -17.62
C ASP A 231 -13.96 -4.34 -17.27
N LYS A 232 -14.34 -3.95 -16.05
CA LYS A 232 -14.20 -2.57 -15.56
C LYS A 232 -12.74 -2.14 -15.44
N ALA A 233 -11.87 -3.02 -14.95
CA ALA A 233 -10.44 -2.75 -14.89
C ALA A 233 -9.85 -2.53 -16.28
N ALA A 234 -10.15 -3.43 -17.23
CA ALA A 234 -9.73 -3.31 -18.63
C ALA A 234 -10.26 -2.03 -19.29
N ALA A 235 -11.54 -1.70 -19.09
CA ALA A 235 -12.15 -0.46 -19.58
C ALA A 235 -11.54 0.81 -18.97
N SER A 236 -10.89 0.70 -17.81
CA SER A 236 -10.15 1.79 -17.16
C SER A 236 -8.70 1.89 -17.66
N GLY A 237 -8.23 0.97 -18.52
CA GLY A 237 -6.87 0.96 -19.06
C GLY A 237 -5.87 0.12 -18.26
N ILE A 238 -6.32 -0.73 -17.32
CA ILE A 238 -5.43 -1.64 -16.58
C ILE A 238 -4.82 -2.66 -17.53
N ALA A 239 -3.48 -2.72 -17.57
CA ALA A 239 -2.72 -3.56 -18.50
C ALA A 239 -2.49 -4.99 -17.99
N ALA A 240 -2.40 -5.19 -16.67
CA ALA A 240 -2.18 -6.50 -16.07
C ALA A 240 -2.77 -6.59 -14.65
N ILE A 241 -3.13 -7.81 -14.23
CA ILE A 241 -3.79 -8.06 -12.93
C ILE A 241 -3.09 -9.22 -12.22
N ILE A 242 -2.82 -9.03 -10.92
CA ILE A 242 -2.40 -10.09 -10.01
C ILE A 242 -3.49 -10.38 -8.99
N GLN A 243 -3.82 -11.66 -8.80
CA GLN A 243 -4.82 -12.12 -7.84
C GLN A 243 -4.57 -13.57 -7.45
N PRO A 244 -5.07 -14.05 -6.29
CA PRO A 244 -5.13 -15.48 -6.02
C PRO A 244 -6.01 -16.19 -7.05
N GLY A 245 -5.59 -17.37 -7.50
CA GLY A 245 -6.43 -18.24 -8.34
C GLY A 245 -7.45 -19.01 -7.50
N GLY A 246 -8.22 -19.91 -8.16
CA GLY A 246 -9.08 -20.88 -7.49
C GLY A 246 -10.59 -20.64 -7.60
N SER A 247 -11.03 -19.64 -8.35
CA SER A 247 -12.46 -19.46 -8.67
C SER A 247 -12.96 -20.60 -9.58
N ILE A 248 -14.15 -21.12 -9.29
CA ILE A 248 -14.86 -22.04 -10.19
C ILE A 248 -15.06 -21.42 -11.60
N LYS A 249 -15.16 -20.09 -11.67
CA LYS A 249 -15.36 -19.31 -12.89
C LYS A 249 -14.07 -18.72 -13.48
N ASP A 250 -12.89 -19.10 -13.00
CA ASP A 250 -11.59 -18.61 -13.49
C ASP A 250 -11.43 -18.75 -15.01
N ARG A 251 -12.03 -19.80 -15.63
CA ARG A 251 -12.00 -19.98 -17.08
C ARG A 251 -12.68 -18.83 -17.83
N ALA A 252 -13.79 -18.32 -17.32
CA ALA A 252 -14.49 -17.18 -17.92
C ALA A 252 -13.69 -15.88 -17.74
N ALA A 253 -13.13 -15.66 -16.56
CA ALA A 253 -12.26 -14.53 -16.29
C ALA A 253 -10.99 -14.55 -17.18
N LYS A 254 -10.37 -15.73 -17.34
CA LYS A 254 -9.20 -15.93 -18.22
C LYS A 254 -9.48 -15.65 -19.70
N ALA A 255 -10.68 -16.02 -20.19
CA ALA A 255 -11.05 -15.80 -21.59
C ALA A 255 -11.16 -14.31 -21.95
N ILE A 256 -11.54 -13.47 -20.99
CA ILE A 256 -11.82 -12.05 -21.20
C ILE A 256 -10.57 -11.18 -21.14
N VAL A 257 -9.64 -11.49 -20.21
CA VAL A 257 -8.34 -10.79 -20.17
C VAL A 257 -7.57 -11.04 -21.48
N ASN A 258 -7.84 -12.16 -22.15
CA ASN A 258 -7.28 -12.45 -23.49
C ASN A 258 -7.92 -11.64 -24.63
N ASP A 259 -9.14 -11.14 -24.46
CA ASP A 259 -9.89 -10.41 -25.49
C ASP A 259 -9.88 -8.89 -25.23
N ALA A 260 -9.49 -8.44 -24.05
CA ALA A 260 -9.51 -7.04 -23.61
C ALA A 260 -8.12 -6.37 -23.54
N ILE A 261 -7.03 -7.13 -23.76
CA ILE A 261 -5.65 -6.63 -23.73
C ILE A 261 -4.90 -7.03 -25.00
#